data_1efb6576a6a99582c416e9c6508c987b
#
_entry.id   1efb6576a6a99582c416e9c6508c987b
#
_cell.length_a   1.000
_cell.length_b   1.000
_cell.length_c   1.000
_cell.angle_alpha   90.00
_cell.angle_beta   90.00
_cell.angle_gamma   90.00
#
_symmetry.space_group_name_H-M   'P 1'
#
loop_
_entity.id
_entity.type
_entity.pdbx_description
1 polymer ?
#
loop_
_entity_poly.entity_id
_entity_poly.type
_entity_poly.pdbx_seq_one_letter_code
_entity_poly.pdbx_strand_id
1 'polypeptide(L)'
;MSFFQKLKAGLSKTKEGMLKNLDGLFGGHKIEEDFYEELEEILIMSDVGAAVSGKIVSQLRAKVKETGCRDTAEAKEFLKEIIVQMMQGGEELDLSTQPSVILVIGVNGVGKTTTIGKMAHDLTKKGKKVLLGAADTFRAAA
;
A
#
# COMPACT_ATOMS: atom_id res chain seq x y z
N MET A 1 3.21 -7.95 -22.71
CA MET A 1 3.04 -8.10 -21.24
C MET A 1 1.92 -7.20 -20.77
N SER A 2 0.95 -7.76 -20.04
CA SER A 2 -0.16 -7.01 -19.41
C SER A 2 0.41 -6.03 -18.37
N PHE A 3 -0.30 -4.91 -18.13
CA PHE A 3 0.00 -3.95 -17.05
C PHE A 3 0.21 -4.65 -15.69
N PHE A 4 -0.67 -5.56 -15.34
CA PHE A 4 -0.57 -6.35 -14.11
C PHE A 4 0.67 -7.25 -14.03
N GLN A 5 1.13 -7.79 -15.15
CA GLN A 5 2.37 -8.59 -15.19
C GLN A 5 3.61 -7.72 -14.92
N LYS A 6 3.64 -6.49 -15.46
CA LYS A 6 4.73 -5.53 -15.19
C LYS A 6 4.73 -5.07 -13.73
N LEU A 7 3.54 -4.79 -13.18
CA LEU A 7 3.39 -4.41 -11.78
C LEU A 7 3.84 -5.55 -10.85
N LYS A 8 3.41 -6.77 -11.12
CA LYS A 8 3.80 -7.96 -10.35
C LYS A 8 5.30 -8.21 -10.39
N ALA A 9 5.94 -8.03 -11.56
CA ALA A 9 7.38 -8.15 -11.70
C ALA A 9 8.15 -7.05 -10.94
N GLY A 10 7.64 -5.81 -10.96
CA GLY A 10 8.24 -4.68 -10.22
C GLY A 10 8.17 -4.84 -8.69
N LEU A 11 7.17 -5.55 -8.19
CA LEU A 11 6.96 -5.78 -6.76
C LEU A 11 7.55 -7.12 -6.26
N SER A 12 8.21 -7.91 -7.13
CA SER A 12 8.65 -9.27 -6.78
C SER A 12 9.59 -9.30 -5.57
N LYS A 13 10.60 -8.42 -5.54
CA LYS A 13 11.60 -8.40 -4.44
C LYS A 13 10.97 -8.05 -3.08
N THR A 14 10.12 -7.03 -3.04
CA THR A 14 9.42 -6.63 -1.81
C THR A 14 8.47 -7.73 -1.35
N LYS A 15 7.77 -8.34 -2.30
CA LYS A 15 6.85 -9.44 -2.04
C LYS A 15 7.56 -10.67 -1.49
N GLU A 16 8.69 -11.08 -2.07
CA GLU A 16 9.42 -12.29 -1.66
C GLU A 16 9.94 -12.20 -0.22
N GLY A 17 10.49 -11.05 0.19
CA GLY A 17 10.97 -10.84 1.55
C GLY A 17 9.82 -10.93 2.58
N MET A 18 8.75 -10.19 2.37
CA MET A 18 7.59 -10.17 3.27
C MET A 18 6.88 -11.52 3.31
N LEU A 19 6.64 -12.16 2.15
CA LEU A 19 5.92 -13.43 2.10
C LEU A 19 6.69 -14.56 2.79
N LYS A 20 8.03 -14.61 2.65
CA LYS A 20 8.84 -15.64 3.30
C LYS A 20 8.68 -15.62 4.83
N ASN A 21 8.69 -14.41 5.42
CA ASN A 21 8.51 -14.27 6.86
C ASN A 21 7.08 -14.61 7.28
N LEU A 22 6.06 -14.14 6.53
CA LEU A 22 4.67 -14.50 6.78
C LEU A 22 4.43 -16.00 6.60
N ASP A 23 4.97 -16.64 5.56
CA ASP A 23 4.82 -18.07 5.35
C ASP A 23 5.46 -18.88 6.47
N GLY A 24 6.57 -18.42 7.05
CA GLY A 24 7.18 -19.00 8.23
C GLY A 24 6.25 -18.95 9.44
N LEU A 25 5.70 -17.78 9.74
CA LEU A 25 4.78 -17.56 10.85
C LEU A 25 3.51 -18.41 10.71
N PHE A 26 2.88 -18.37 9.54
CA PHE A 26 1.64 -19.12 9.29
C PHE A 26 1.84 -20.63 9.09
N GLY A 27 3.08 -21.08 8.83
CA GLY A 27 3.39 -22.51 8.61
C GLY A 27 3.71 -23.33 9.85
N GLY A 28 3.99 -22.70 10.99
CA GLY A 28 4.52 -23.42 12.14
C GLY A 28 3.99 -23.05 13.52
N HIS A 29 3.22 -22.00 13.65
CA HIS A 29 2.80 -21.48 14.94
C HIS A 29 1.32 -21.75 15.24
N LYS A 30 1.01 -21.89 16.54
CA LYS A 30 -0.38 -21.79 17.01
C LYS A 30 -0.76 -20.32 17.08
N ILE A 31 -2.05 -20.02 16.93
CA ILE A 31 -2.57 -18.66 17.05
C ILE A 31 -2.70 -18.31 18.54
N GLU A 32 -1.57 -17.96 19.15
CA GLU A 32 -1.43 -17.53 20.55
C GLU A 32 -0.92 -16.08 20.59
N GLU A 33 -0.62 -15.52 21.74
CA GLU A 33 -0.18 -14.14 21.89
C GLU A 33 1.11 -13.84 21.08
N ASP A 34 2.09 -14.73 21.19
CA ASP A 34 3.37 -14.64 20.49
C ASP A 34 3.20 -14.54 18.96
N PHE A 35 2.19 -15.24 18.39
CA PHE A 35 1.85 -15.15 16.97
C PHE A 35 1.49 -13.72 16.55
N TYR A 36 0.71 -13.01 17.35
CA TYR A 36 0.30 -11.64 17.03
C TYR A 36 1.44 -10.65 17.19
N GLU A 37 2.30 -10.84 18.18
CA GLU A 37 3.50 -10.00 18.39
C GLU A 37 4.47 -10.17 17.22
N GLU A 38 4.75 -11.40 16.81
CA GLU A 38 5.63 -11.70 15.67
C GLU A 38 5.03 -11.17 14.34
N LEU A 39 3.70 -11.28 14.15
CA LEU A 39 3.03 -10.71 12.99
C LEU A 39 3.19 -9.20 12.94
N GLU A 40 3.02 -8.50 14.07
CA GLU A 40 3.19 -7.05 14.14
C GLU A 40 4.63 -6.65 13.80
N GLU A 41 5.61 -7.35 14.33
CA GLU A 41 7.03 -7.13 14.03
C GLU A 41 7.33 -7.32 12.55
N ILE A 42 6.86 -8.41 11.93
CA ILE A 42 7.03 -8.67 10.49
C ILE A 42 6.44 -7.53 9.65
N LEU A 43 5.25 -7.04 10.00
CA LEU A 43 4.60 -5.95 9.28
C LEU A 43 5.40 -4.64 9.43
N ILE A 44 5.89 -4.31 10.62
CA ILE A 44 6.71 -3.12 10.88
C ILE A 44 8.03 -3.21 10.11
N MET A 45 8.71 -4.35 10.15
CA MET A 45 9.94 -4.59 9.41
C MET A 45 9.76 -4.55 7.89
N SER A 46 8.54 -4.72 7.42
CA SER A 46 8.15 -4.60 6.01
C SER A 46 7.68 -3.19 5.61
N ASP A 47 8.02 -2.17 6.39
CA ASP A 47 7.67 -0.76 6.16
C ASP A 47 6.15 -0.45 6.15
N VAL A 48 5.32 -1.29 6.76
CA VAL A 48 3.88 -1.02 6.90
C VAL A 48 3.61 0.12 7.88
N GLY A 49 4.53 0.35 8.81
CA GLY A 49 4.41 1.36 9.85
C GLY A 49 3.60 0.88 11.08
N ALA A 50 4.06 1.23 12.28
CA ALA A 50 3.54 0.69 13.54
C ALA A 50 2.03 0.90 13.74
N ALA A 51 1.50 2.10 13.42
CA ALA A 51 0.08 2.39 13.60
C ALA A 51 -0.84 1.52 12.72
N VAL A 52 -0.41 1.26 11.48
CA VAL A 52 -1.17 0.41 10.54
C VAL A 52 -1.01 -1.06 10.92
N SER A 53 0.19 -1.49 11.29
CA SER A 53 0.47 -2.86 11.74
C SER A 53 -0.36 -3.24 12.95
N GLY A 54 -0.38 -2.40 13.99
CA GLY A 54 -1.20 -2.62 15.17
C GLY A 54 -2.70 -2.68 14.87
N LYS A 55 -3.19 -1.87 13.90
CA LYS A 55 -4.58 -1.92 13.45
C LYS A 55 -4.90 -3.24 12.74
N ILE A 56 -4.01 -3.71 11.86
CA ILE A 56 -4.17 -5.00 11.15
C ILE A 56 -4.23 -6.15 12.17
N VAL A 57 -3.27 -6.20 13.09
CA VAL A 57 -3.19 -7.25 14.11
C VAL A 57 -4.42 -7.24 15.02
N SER A 58 -4.87 -6.07 15.45
CA SER A 58 -6.08 -5.94 16.27
C SER A 58 -7.33 -6.46 15.55
N GLN A 59 -7.50 -6.16 14.28
CA GLN A 59 -8.63 -6.67 13.47
C GLN A 59 -8.54 -8.18 13.25
N LEU A 60 -7.34 -8.71 12.99
CA LEU A 60 -7.14 -10.15 12.86
C LEU A 60 -7.47 -10.89 14.16
N ARG A 61 -7.00 -10.37 15.29
CA ARG A 61 -7.31 -10.92 16.62
C ARG A 61 -8.82 -10.95 16.90
N ALA A 62 -9.51 -9.86 16.57
CA ALA A 62 -10.96 -9.77 16.72
C ALA A 62 -11.68 -10.82 15.84
N LYS A 63 -11.27 -10.96 14.59
CA LYS A 63 -11.88 -11.92 13.65
C LYS A 63 -11.61 -13.36 14.03
N VAL A 64 -10.39 -13.70 14.43
CA VAL A 64 -10.03 -15.05 14.94
C VAL A 64 -10.85 -15.40 16.17
N LYS A 65 -11.02 -14.45 17.10
CA LYS A 65 -11.84 -14.65 18.30
C LYS A 65 -13.32 -14.85 17.97
N GLU A 66 -13.85 -14.05 17.05
CA GLU A 66 -15.25 -14.12 16.61
C GLU A 66 -15.58 -15.45 15.92
N THR A 67 -14.69 -15.93 15.04
CA THR A 67 -14.90 -17.18 14.28
C THR A 67 -14.50 -18.43 15.07
N GLY A 68 -13.72 -18.29 16.15
CA GLY A 68 -13.11 -19.41 16.83
C GLY A 68 -12.03 -20.13 16.03
N CYS A 69 -11.48 -19.47 15.00
CA CYS A 69 -10.46 -20.02 14.13
C CYS A 69 -9.22 -20.46 14.91
N ARG A 70 -8.73 -21.66 14.59
CA ARG A 70 -7.49 -22.23 15.15
C ARG A 70 -6.48 -22.61 14.08
N ASP A 71 -6.88 -22.51 12.82
CA ASP A 71 -6.06 -22.83 11.66
C ASP A 71 -5.35 -21.57 11.15
N THR A 72 -4.03 -21.62 11.13
CA THR A 72 -3.20 -20.53 10.63
C THR A 72 -3.41 -20.25 9.14
N ALA A 73 -3.76 -21.27 8.34
CA ALA A 73 -4.07 -21.07 6.92
C ALA A 73 -5.35 -20.22 6.75
N GLU A 74 -6.37 -20.47 7.57
CA GLU A 74 -7.59 -19.65 7.60
C GLU A 74 -7.30 -18.23 8.12
N ALA A 75 -6.51 -18.09 9.17
CA ALA A 75 -6.09 -16.79 9.69
C ALA A 75 -5.30 -15.98 8.65
N LYS A 76 -4.54 -16.63 7.78
CA LYS A 76 -3.84 -15.98 6.66
C LYS A 76 -4.81 -15.40 5.62
N GLU A 77 -5.91 -16.09 5.33
CA GLU A 77 -6.95 -15.56 4.45
C GLU A 77 -7.66 -14.36 5.11
N PHE A 78 -7.95 -14.42 6.42
CA PHE A 78 -8.48 -13.27 7.16
C PHE A 78 -7.54 -12.06 7.10
N LEU A 79 -6.23 -12.27 7.25
CA LEU A 79 -5.24 -11.20 7.10
C LEU A 79 -5.32 -10.54 5.71
N LYS A 80 -5.42 -11.33 4.65
CA LYS A 80 -5.59 -10.81 3.29
C LYS A 80 -6.85 -9.99 3.13
N GLU A 81 -7.98 -10.49 3.63
CA GLU A 81 -9.26 -9.78 3.58
C GLU A 81 -9.19 -8.43 4.31
N ILE A 82 -8.58 -8.39 5.50
CA ILE A 82 -8.38 -7.17 6.28
C ILE A 82 -7.56 -6.16 5.50
N ILE A 83 -6.43 -6.59 4.93
CA ILE A 83 -5.57 -5.70 4.13
C ILE A 83 -6.33 -5.17 2.90
N VAL A 84 -7.05 -6.04 2.18
CA VAL A 84 -7.86 -5.63 1.03
C VAL A 84 -8.91 -4.61 1.43
N GLN A 85 -9.63 -4.83 2.53
CA GLN A 85 -10.63 -3.88 3.04
C GLN A 85 -10.00 -2.54 3.43
N MET A 86 -8.83 -2.56 4.06
CA MET A 86 -8.11 -1.33 4.42
C MET A 86 -7.59 -0.54 3.21
N MET A 87 -7.39 -1.21 2.08
CA MET A 87 -6.96 -0.59 0.82
C MET A 87 -8.15 -0.13 -0.05
N GLN A 88 -9.39 -0.45 0.33
CA GLN A 88 -10.57 0.04 -0.38
C GLN A 88 -10.82 1.52 -0.09
N GLY A 89 -11.18 2.26 -1.13
CA GLY A 89 -11.44 3.70 -1.07
C GLY A 89 -10.23 4.53 -1.49
N GLY A 90 -10.50 5.79 -1.84
CA GLY A 90 -9.46 6.72 -2.31
C GLY A 90 -8.95 6.44 -3.73
N GLU A 91 -9.70 5.69 -4.52
CA GLU A 91 -9.35 5.34 -5.90
C GLU A 91 -9.45 6.52 -6.86
N GLU A 92 -10.20 7.54 -6.50
CA GLU A 92 -10.39 8.74 -7.30
C GLU A 92 -9.77 9.97 -6.65
N LEU A 93 -9.23 10.87 -7.49
CA LEU A 93 -8.77 12.17 -7.03
C LEU A 93 -9.97 13.03 -6.64
N ASP A 94 -10.00 13.53 -5.42
CA ASP A 94 -10.98 14.53 -5.02
C ASP A 94 -10.66 15.87 -5.72
N LEU A 95 -11.51 16.25 -6.67
CA LEU A 95 -11.44 17.47 -7.44
C LEU A 95 -12.67 18.37 -7.17
N SER A 96 -13.23 18.30 -5.97
CA SER A 96 -14.41 19.06 -5.58
C SER A 96 -14.16 20.55 -5.39
N THR A 97 -12.89 20.93 -5.11
CA THR A 97 -12.51 22.34 -4.92
C THR A 97 -12.17 23.03 -6.25
N GLN A 98 -12.34 24.38 -6.32
CA GLN A 98 -12.03 25.19 -7.50
C GLN A 98 -11.21 26.43 -7.09
N PRO A 99 -9.91 26.48 -7.40
CA PRO A 99 -9.13 25.44 -8.06
C PRO A 99 -8.80 24.28 -7.12
N SER A 100 -8.71 23.06 -7.66
CA SER A 100 -8.11 21.94 -6.96
C SER A 100 -6.58 22.00 -7.12
N VAL A 101 -5.84 21.87 -6.02
CA VAL A 101 -4.37 21.94 -6.01
C VAL A 101 -3.81 20.56 -5.64
N ILE A 102 -2.97 20.02 -6.54
CA ILE A 102 -2.28 18.74 -6.32
C ILE A 102 -0.78 19.04 -6.15
N LEU A 103 -0.26 18.81 -4.95
CA LEU A 103 1.16 18.95 -4.63
C LEU A 103 1.85 17.60 -4.74
N VAL A 104 2.82 17.47 -5.67
CA VAL A 104 3.61 16.25 -5.84
C VAL A 104 4.99 16.43 -5.20
N ILE A 105 5.24 15.66 -4.15
CA ILE A 105 6.49 15.69 -3.37
C ILE A 105 7.29 14.39 -3.52
N GLY A 106 8.58 14.45 -3.27
CA GLY A 106 9.47 13.29 -3.28
C GLY A 106 10.92 13.67 -3.54
N VAL A 107 11.84 12.72 -3.33
CA VAL A 107 13.28 12.92 -3.58
C VAL A 107 13.60 12.98 -5.08
N ASN A 108 14.83 13.37 -5.45
CA ASN A 108 15.23 13.46 -6.85
C ASN A 108 15.25 12.07 -7.51
N GLY A 109 14.84 12.00 -8.77
CA GLY A 109 14.88 10.75 -9.58
C GLY A 109 13.70 9.79 -9.38
N VAL A 110 12.80 10.02 -8.42
CA VAL A 110 11.66 9.08 -8.14
C VAL A 110 10.53 9.15 -9.16
N GLY A 111 10.59 10.04 -10.14
CA GLY A 111 9.58 10.12 -11.21
C GLY A 111 8.48 11.17 -10.99
N LYS A 112 8.70 12.18 -10.13
CA LYS A 112 7.73 13.28 -9.90
C LYS A 112 7.25 13.91 -11.20
N THR A 113 8.18 14.43 -12.02
CA THR A 113 7.88 15.10 -13.29
C THR A 113 7.13 14.20 -14.26
N THR A 114 7.54 12.93 -14.35
CA THR A 114 6.85 11.93 -15.18
C THR A 114 5.42 11.67 -14.70
N THR A 115 5.21 11.60 -13.41
CA THR A 115 3.89 11.39 -12.80
C THR A 115 3.00 12.61 -13.05
N ILE A 116 3.51 13.82 -12.83
CA ILE A 116 2.80 15.08 -13.09
C ILE A 116 2.35 15.14 -14.55
N GLY A 117 3.25 14.84 -15.51
CA GLY A 117 2.92 14.84 -16.93
C GLY A 117 1.82 13.86 -17.30
N LYS A 118 1.84 12.64 -16.74
CA LYS A 118 0.79 11.64 -16.95
C LYS A 118 -0.56 12.08 -16.35
N MET A 119 -0.56 12.57 -15.11
CA MET A 119 -1.76 13.08 -14.46
C MET A 119 -2.37 14.26 -15.23
N ALA A 120 -1.55 15.23 -15.65
CA ALA A 120 -2.00 16.36 -16.43
C ALA A 120 -2.64 15.92 -17.76
N HIS A 121 -2.02 14.96 -18.44
CA HIS A 121 -2.57 14.39 -19.68
C HIS A 121 -3.93 13.71 -19.45
N ASP A 122 -4.05 12.89 -18.41
CA ASP A 122 -5.30 12.18 -18.10
C ASP A 122 -6.43 13.15 -17.69
N LEU A 123 -6.11 14.16 -16.87
CA LEU A 123 -7.08 15.19 -16.48
C LEU A 123 -7.53 16.02 -17.68
N THR A 124 -6.61 16.37 -18.59
CA THR A 124 -6.94 17.11 -19.82
C THR A 124 -7.85 16.26 -20.73
N LYS A 125 -7.57 14.97 -20.86
CA LYS A 125 -8.46 14.05 -21.61
C LYS A 125 -9.87 13.96 -21.01
N LYS A 126 -9.99 14.13 -19.69
CA LYS A 126 -11.27 14.21 -18.98
C LYS A 126 -11.93 15.60 -19.07
N GLY A 127 -11.42 16.49 -19.92
CA GLY A 127 -11.94 17.85 -20.16
C GLY A 127 -11.64 18.86 -19.04
N LYS A 128 -10.71 18.54 -18.12
CA LYS A 128 -10.29 19.48 -17.07
C LYS A 128 -9.27 20.48 -17.58
N LYS A 129 -9.34 21.73 -17.12
CA LYS A 129 -8.29 22.73 -17.37
C LYS A 129 -7.17 22.50 -16.35
N VAL A 130 -5.96 22.24 -16.84
CA VAL A 130 -4.79 21.94 -16.01
C VAL A 130 -3.76 23.03 -16.14
N LEU A 131 -3.27 23.53 -15.01
CA LEU A 131 -2.12 24.43 -14.92
C LEU A 131 -0.99 23.68 -14.22
N LEU A 132 0.20 23.68 -14.81
CA LEU A 132 1.39 23.09 -14.21
C LEU A 132 2.28 24.19 -13.63
N GLY A 133 2.65 24.04 -12.36
CA GLY A 133 3.67 24.87 -11.71
C GLY A 133 4.93 24.05 -11.49
N ALA A 134 6.07 24.52 -12.02
CA ALA A 134 7.37 23.91 -11.75
C ALA A 134 8.06 24.67 -10.61
N ALA A 135 8.44 23.95 -9.55
CA ALA A 135 9.26 24.46 -8.44
C ALA A 135 10.55 23.62 -8.30
N ASP A 136 11.11 23.16 -9.43
CA ASP A 136 12.37 22.40 -9.45
C ASP A 136 13.56 23.36 -9.45
N THR A 137 14.03 23.70 -8.26
CA THR A 137 15.16 24.62 -8.07
C THR A 137 16.52 23.95 -8.30
N PHE A 138 16.57 22.66 -8.54
CA PHE A 138 17.81 21.90 -8.76
C PHE A 138 18.18 21.75 -10.24
N ARG A 139 17.28 22.05 -11.17
CA ARG A 139 17.56 21.97 -12.60
C ARG A 139 17.67 23.36 -13.22
N ALA A 140 18.78 23.60 -13.93
CA ALA A 140 19.05 24.86 -14.58
C ALA A 140 18.08 25.20 -15.77
N ALA A 141 17.27 24.23 -16.18
CA ALA A 141 16.21 24.39 -17.16
C ALA A 141 15.02 23.46 -16.77
N ALA A 142 13.98 24.03 -16.26
CA ALA A 142 12.69 23.37 -16.06
C ALA A 142 11.70 23.84 -17.15
#